data_da51e748cd14c37ca1c61f8ee99452f5
#
_entry.id   da51e748cd14c37ca1c61f8ee99452f5
#
_cell.length_a   1.000
_cell.length_b   1.000
_cell.length_c   1.000
_cell.angle_alpha   90.00
_cell.angle_beta   90.00
_cell.angle_gamma   90.00
#
_symmetry.space_group_name_H-M   'P 1'
#
loop_
_entity.id
_entity.type
_entity.pdbx_description
1 polymer ?
#
loop_
_entity_poly.entity_id
_entity_poly.type
_entity_poly.pdbx_seq_one_letter_code
_entity_poly.pdbx_strand_id
1 'polypeptide(L)'
;MNKKKLFAALALGMLLVAPQCAFAASKTEVGMPNPIVEYKTYAEAVRAADLHPLYLTPDSGYACYSISVISGHLADLRFRRIDAPETTVQVRTAEIDKSNSLGEDISGVYGAKWERKTIAGVSVSIAKTSGKDESESYAAHWRVDDHLFSAYAQNITRADFLRLLTNSLVDASAHYYIDD
;
A
#
# COMPACT_ATOMS: atom_id res chain seq x y z
N MET A 1 0.20 -11.39 100.53
CA MET A 1 1.41 -10.57 100.53
C MET A 1 2.36 -11.11 99.49
N ASN A 2 2.95 -10.23 98.73
CA ASN A 2 4.05 -10.38 97.76
C ASN A 2 3.69 -10.74 96.33
N LYS A 3 3.69 -9.65 95.62
CA LYS A 3 3.71 -9.51 94.17
C LYS A 3 5.00 -10.00 93.57
N LYS A 4 4.98 -10.88 92.63
CA LYS A 4 6.12 -11.03 91.71
C LYS A 4 5.62 -10.80 90.26
N LYS A 5 6.15 -9.78 89.69
CA LYS A 5 5.93 -9.32 88.33
C LYS A 5 6.55 -10.32 87.37
N LEU A 6 5.74 -10.86 86.47
CA LEU A 6 6.23 -11.62 85.32
C LEU A 6 6.18 -10.71 84.14
N PHE A 7 7.31 -10.30 83.60
CA PHE A 7 7.41 -9.61 82.34
C PHE A 7 7.36 -10.65 81.23
N ALA A 8 6.28 -10.66 80.53
CA ALA A 8 6.20 -11.40 79.28
C ALA A 8 6.66 -10.46 78.14
N ALA A 9 7.76 -10.78 77.51
CA ALA A 9 8.26 -10.09 76.33
C ALA A 9 7.42 -10.48 75.16
N LEU A 10 6.64 -9.54 74.61
CA LEU A 10 5.86 -9.70 73.40
C LEU A 10 6.81 -9.42 72.21
N ALA A 11 7.32 -10.46 71.62
CA ALA A 11 8.03 -10.33 70.32
C ALA A 11 7.01 -10.05 69.18
N LEU A 12 6.94 -8.78 68.81
CA LEU A 12 6.11 -8.33 67.73
C LEU A 12 6.82 -8.68 66.36
N GLY A 13 6.45 -9.83 65.80
CA GLY A 13 6.90 -10.20 64.49
C GLY A 13 6.17 -9.31 63.45
N MET A 14 6.85 -8.28 62.93
CA MET A 14 6.39 -7.56 61.76
C MET A 14 6.54 -8.47 60.53
N LEU A 15 5.42 -9.05 60.07
CA LEU A 15 5.32 -9.63 58.74
C LEU A 15 5.35 -8.46 57.76
N LEU A 16 6.48 -8.28 57.09
CA LEU A 16 6.59 -7.44 55.90
C LEU A 16 5.84 -8.13 54.77
N VAL A 17 4.57 -7.76 54.57
CA VAL A 17 3.82 -8.08 53.36
C VAL A 17 4.36 -7.16 52.28
N ALA A 18 5.30 -7.65 51.48
CA ALA A 18 5.71 -6.98 50.27
C ALA A 18 4.50 -6.97 49.31
N PRO A 19 4.09 -5.81 48.80
CA PRO A 19 3.10 -5.80 47.72
C PRO A 19 3.72 -6.49 46.50
N GLN A 20 3.25 -7.69 46.20
CA GLN A 20 3.49 -8.29 44.88
C GLN A 20 2.75 -7.42 43.87
N CYS A 21 3.47 -6.48 43.26
CA CYS A 21 3.04 -5.88 42.01
C CYS A 21 2.93 -7.03 40.99
N ALA A 22 1.75 -7.59 40.86
CA ALA A 22 1.40 -8.38 39.74
C ALA A 22 1.52 -7.45 38.51
N PHE A 23 2.66 -7.51 37.83
CA PHE A 23 2.74 -7.02 36.47
C PHE A 23 1.72 -7.85 35.68
N ALA A 24 0.52 -7.30 35.47
CA ALA A 24 -0.36 -7.78 34.45
C ALA A 24 0.46 -7.65 33.16
N ALA A 25 0.94 -8.79 32.67
CA ALA A 25 1.44 -8.88 31.33
C ALA A 25 0.29 -8.37 30.44
N SER A 26 0.40 -7.13 29.97
CA SER A 26 -0.48 -6.65 28.92
C SER A 26 -0.33 -7.67 27.79
N LYS A 27 -1.40 -8.40 27.52
CA LYS A 27 -1.51 -9.14 26.27
C LYS A 27 -1.30 -8.07 25.20
N THR A 28 -0.09 -8.05 24.63
CA THR A 28 0.15 -7.35 23.39
C THR A 28 -0.80 -8.03 22.43
N GLU A 29 -1.91 -7.37 22.10
CA GLU A 29 -2.71 -7.78 20.96
C GLU A 29 -1.74 -7.68 19.79
N VAL A 30 -1.29 -8.84 19.33
CA VAL A 30 -0.56 -8.96 18.07
C VAL A 30 -1.61 -8.78 17.01
N GLY A 31 -1.97 -7.50 16.74
CA GLY A 31 -2.75 -7.15 15.58
C GLY A 31 -1.99 -7.65 14.35
N MET A 32 -2.70 -8.15 13.35
CA MET A 32 -2.05 -8.45 12.06
C MET A 32 -1.31 -7.20 11.61
N PRO A 33 0.00 -7.31 11.28
CA PRO A 33 0.76 -6.16 10.79
C PRO A 33 0.01 -5.54 9.62
N ASN A 34 -0.11 -4.22 9.59
CA ASN A 34 -0.68 -3.53 8.44
C ASN A 34 0.21 -3.86 7.23
N PRO A 35 -0.33 -4.53 6.21
CA PRO A 35 0.47 -4.89 5.04
C PRO A 35 0.91 -3.67 4.22
N ILE A 36 0.32 -2.50 4.46
CA ILE A 36 0.58 -1.26 3.73
C ILE A 36 1.55 -0.41 4.54
N VAL A 37 2.71 -0.13 3.98
CA VAL A 37 3.72 0.75 4.56
C VAL A 37 3.89 1.97 3.67
N GLU A 38 3.73 3.18 4.23
CA GLU A 38 3.93 4.44 3.52
C GLU A 38 5.39 4.89 3.57
N TYR A 39 5.86 5.46 2.47
CA TYR A 39 7.22 5.98 2.30
C TYR A 39 7.19 7.46 1.92
N LYS A 40 8.20 8.20 2.34
CA LYS A 40 8.32 9.64 2.05
C LYS A 40 8.89 9.93 0.67
N THR A 41 9.70 9.01 0.16
CA THR A 41 10.41 9.17 -1.11
C THR A 41 10.27 7.95 -2.00
N TYR A 42 10.34 8.18 -3.31
CA TYR A 42 10.38 7.12 -4.31
C TYR A 42 11.55 6.14 -4.07
N ALA A 43 12.73 6.67 -3.75
CA ALA A 43 13.91 5.84 -3.51
C ALA A 43 13.78 4.90 -2.28
N GLU A 44 13.02 5.30 -1.26
CA GLU A 44 12.70 4.42 -0.13
C GLU A 44 11.77 3.28 -0.56
N ALA A 45 10.75 3.59 -1.36
CA ALA A 45 9.83 2.58 -1.88
C ALA A 45 10.52 1.59 -2.82
N VAL A 46 11.42 2.06 -3.71
CA VAL A 46 12.25 1.21 -4.56
C VAL A 46 13.03 0.19 -3.74
N ARG A 47 13.73 0.65 -2.69
CA ARG A 47 14.49 -0.26 -1.81
C ARG A 47 13.60 -1.23 -1.04
N ALA A 48 12.40 -0.79 -0.63
CA ALA A 48 11.49 -1.61 0.16
C ALA A 48 10.79 -2.68 -0.66
N ALA A 49 10.44 -2.37 -1.91
CA ALA A 49 9.77 -3.30 -2.83
C ALA A 49 10.78 -4.12 -3.66
N ASP A 50 12.05 -3.70 -3.67
CA ASP A 50 13.09 -4.25 -4.53
C ASP A 50 12.67 -4.28 -6.00
N LEU A 51 12.07 -3.17 -6.45
CA LEU A 51 11.64 -2.94 -7.83
C LEU A 51 11.53 -1.43 -8.08
N HIS A 52 11.54 -1.03 -9.36
CA HIS A 52 11.35 0.36 -9.77
C HIS A 52 9.89 0.59 -10.21
N PRO A 53 9.01 1.17 -9.38
CA PRO A 53 7.61 1.39 -9.76
C PRO A 53 7.48 2.38 -10.92
N LEU A 54 6.47 2.17 -11.79
CA LEU A 54 6.10 3.18 -12.77
C LEU A 54 5.73 4.49 -12.07
N TYR A 55 6.27 5.59 -12.59
CA TYR A 55 6.10 6.93 -12.02
C TYR A 55 5.60 7.92 -13.06
N LEU A 56 4.55 8.66 -12.72
CA LEU A 56 4.10 9.80 -13.54
C LEU A 56 4.91 11.03 -13.18
N THR A 57 5.71 11.50 -14.12
CA THR A 57 6.51 12.73 -13.93
C THR A 57 5.62 13.97 -13.95
N PRO A 58 6.05 15.11 -13.39
CA PRO A 58 5.30 16.38 -13.47
C PRO A 58 5.00 16.81 -14.90
N ASP A 59 5.83 16.48 -15.87
CA ASP A 59 5.62 16.79 -17.29
C ASP A 59 4.40 16.06 -17.87
N SER A 60 3.98 14.96 -17.25
CA SER A 60 2.71 14.29 -17.57
C SER A 60 1.47 15.02 -17.07
N GLY A 61 1.63 16.11 -16.32
CA GLY A 61 0.57 16.90 -15.70
C GLY A 61 0.06 16.35 -14.35
N TYR A 62 0.82 15.43 -13.73
CA TYR A 62 0.45 14.80 -12.46
C TYR A 62 1.52 15.00 -11.38
N ALA A 63 1.07 15.10 -10.13
CA ALA A 63 1.92 15.19 -8.96
C ALA A 63 1.66 14.01 -8.02
N CYS A 64 2.73 13.31 -7.60
CA CYS A 64 2.65 12.25 -6.62
C CYS A 64 2.34 12.83 -5.23
N TYR A 65 1.36 12.24 -4.53
CA TYR A 65 1.01 12.66 -3.16
C TYR A 65 1.05 11.53 -2.13
N SER A 66 1.13 10.26 -2.58
CA SER A 66 1.26 9.10 -1.68
C SER A 66 2.08 8.03 -2.36
N ILE A 67 2.98 7.45 -1.61
CA ILE A 67 3.84 6.34 -2.02
C ILE A 67 3.75 5.28 -0.95
N SER A 68 3.32 4.07 -1.30
CA SER A 68 3.26 2.95 -0.37
C SER A 68 3.71 1.64 -1.01
N VAL A 69 4.10 0.70 -0.18
CA VAL A 69 4.41 -0.68 -0.57
C VAL A 69 3.50 -1.60 0.21
N ILE A 70 2.82 -2.50 -0.48
CA ILE A 70 1.89 -3.46 0.08
C ILE A 70 2.58 -4.82 0.16
N SER A 71 2.60 -5.41 1.35
CA SER A 71 3.21 -6.72 1.62
C SER A 71 4.67 -6.85 1.17
N GLY A 72 5.39 -5.74 1.05
CA GLY A 72 6.81 -5.70 0.70
C GLY A 72 7.15 -5.92 -0.79
N HIS A 73 6.16 -6.06 -1.69
CA HIS A 73 6.41 -6.40 -3.10
C HIS A 73 5.47 -5.74 -4.11
N LEU A 74 4.42 -5.06 -3.68
CA LEU A 74 3.50 -4.32 -4.55
C LEU A 74 3.63 -2.83 -4.26
N ALA A 75 4.23 -2.09 -5.16
CA ALA A 75 4.26 -0.64 -5.06
C ALA A 75 2.90 -0.04 -5.47
N ASP A 76 2.40 0.90 -4.69
CA ASP A 76 1.14 1.63 -4.89
C ASP A 76 1.43 3.13 -4.81
N LEU A 77 1.46 3.81 -5.95
CA LEU A 77 1.73 5.22 -6.07
C LEU A 77 0.45 5.96 -6.45
N ARG A 78 0.19 7.09 -5.79
CA ARG A 78 -1.01 7.89 -6.04
C ARG A 78 -0.66 9.29 -6.46
N PHE A 79 -1.34 9.72 -7.52
CA PHE A 79 -1.11 10.99 -8.19
C PHE A 79 -2.40 11.80 -8.26
N ARG A 80 -2.24 13.12 -8.26
CA ARG A 80 -3.30 14.08 -8.58
C ARG A 80 -2.92 14.84 -9.82
N ARG A 81 -3.90 15.11 -10.66
CA ARG A 81 -3.72 16.00 -11.79
C ARG A 81 -3.49 17.44 -11.29
N ILE A 82 -2.49 18.12 -11.83
CA ILE A 82 -2.03 19.41 -11.29
C ILE A 82 -3.09 20.49 -11.52
N ASP A 83 -3.74 20.51 -12.70
CA ASP A 83 -4.76 21.48 -13.11
C ASP A 83 -6.19 21.08 -12.70
N ALA A 84 -6.42 19.85 -12.22
CA ALA A 84 -7.70 19.30 -11.80
C ALA A 84 -7.50 18.30 -10.62
N PRO A 85 -7.29 18.77 -9.39
CA PRO A 85 -6.88 17.95 -8.25
C PRO A 85 -7.90 16.87 -7.84
N GLU A 86 -9.16 17.00 -8.28
CA GLU A 86 -10.20 15.97 -8.12
C GLU A 86 -9.94 14.74 -9.01
N THR A 87 -9.17 14.89 -10.09
CA THR A 87 -8.73 13.77 -10.92
C THR A 87 -7.54 13.08 -10.24
N THR A 88 -7.75 11.83 -9.84
CA THR A 88 -6.72 11.03 -9.19
C THR A 88 -6.35 9.81 -10.02
N VAL A 89 -5.10 9.41 -9.94
CA VAL A 89 -4.57 8.22 -10.59
C VAL A 89 -3.78 7.40 -9.58
N GLN A 90 -4.10 6.14 -9.46
CA GLN A 90 -3.32 5.14 -8.73
C GLN A 90 -2.57 4.29 -9.74
N VAL A 91 -1.28 4.13 -9.55
CA VAL A 91 -0.42 3.27 -10.37
C VAL A 91 0.18 2.20 -9.47
N ARG A 92 0.04 0.94 -9.87
CA ARG A 92 0.65 -0.18 -9.16
C ARG A 92 1.64 -0.90 -10.05
N THR A 93 2.70 -1.35 -9.42
CA THR A 93 3.75 -2.15 -10.06
C THR A 93 4.12 -3.30 -9.13
N ALA A 94 4.25 -4.51 -9.68
CA ALA A 94 4.72 -5.69 -8.95
C ALA A 94 5.49 -6.60 -9.89
N GLU A 95 6.37 -7.42 -9.33
CA GLU A 95 7.08 -8.49 -10.02
C GLU A 95 6.36 -9.83 -9.81
N ILE A 96 6.22 -10.64 -10.85
CA ILE A 96 5.43 -11.88 -10.81
C ILE A 96 5.96 -12.85 -9.76
N ASP A 97 7.25 -13.08 -9.72
CA ASP A 97 7.86 -14.06 -8.81
C ASP A 97 7.68 -13.68 -7.33
N LYS A 98 7.61 -12.38 -7.04
CA LYS A 98 7.37 -11.85 -5.70
C LYS A 98 5.88 -11.76 -5.36
N SER A 99 5.00 -11.76 -6.36
CA SER A 99 3.56 -11.56 -6.22
C SER A 99 2.72 -12.83 -6.39
N ASN A 100 3.28 -14.00 -6.23
CA ASN A 100 2.62 -15.32 -6.46
C ASN A 100 1.20 -15.46 -5.84
N SER A 101 0.84 -14.61 -4.89
CA SER A 101 -0.48 -14.58 -4.25
C SER A 101 -1.48 -13.59 -4.89
N LEU A 102 -1.03 -12.70 -5.79
CA LEU A 102 -1.85 -11.58 -6.30
C LEU A 102 -2.53 -11.86 -7.64
N GLY A 103 -2.16 -12.93 -8.35
CA GLY A 103 -2.64 -13.20 -9.71
C GLY A 103 -2.12 -12.17 -10.74
N GLU A 104 -2.62 -12.23 -11.98
CA GLU A 104 -2.19 -11.33 -13.06
C GLU A 104 -2.81 -9.92 -12.96
N ASP A 105 -3.88 -9.74 -12.21
CA ASP A 105 -4.58 -8.47 -12.04
C ASP A 105 -4.31 -7.88 -10.66
N ILE A 106 -3.44 -6.88 -10.62
CA ILE A 106 -3.08 -6.13 -9.42
C ILE A 106 -3.87 -4.81 -9.27
N SER A 107 -4.90 -4.58 -10.09
CA SER A 107 -5.70 -3.35 -10.05
C SER A 107 -6.52 -3.21 -8.78
N GLY A 108 -6.90 -4.33 -8.16
CA GLY A 108 -7.84 -4.37 -7.04
C GLY A 108 -9.29 -4.08 -7.44
N VAL A 109 -9.62 -4.16 -8.74
CA VAL A 109 -10.96 -3.94 -9.28
C VAL A 109 -11.62 -5.28 -9.55
N TYR A 110 -12.67 -5.61 -8.81
CA TYR A 110 -13.38 -6.88 -8.91
C TYR A 110 -14.66 -6.75 -9.72
N GLY A 111 -14.98 -7.79 -10.50
CA GLY A 111 -16.26 -7.88 -11.22
C GLY A 111 -16.43 -6.92 -12.40
N ALA A 112 -15.35 -6.25 -12.83
CA ALA A 112 -15.38 -5.36 -13.98
C ALA A 112 -15.42 -6.15 -15.31
N LYS A 113 -16.05 -5.56 -16.32
CA LYS A 113 -15.98 -6.07 -17.70
C LYS A 113 -14.75 -5.51 -18.39
N TRP A 114 -13.75 -6.36 -18.56
CA TRP A 114 -12.48 -5.98 -19.18
C TRP A 114 -12.55 -6.06 -20.71
N GLU A 115 -12.15 -4.99 -21.38
CA GLU A 115 -11.93 -4.92 -22.82
C GLU A 115 -10.43 -4.97 -23.11
N ARG A 116 -9.97 -5.83 -24.01
CA ARG A 116 -8.56 -5.87 -24.41
C ARG A 116 -8.27 -4.89 -25.53
N LYS A 117 -7.16 -4.17 -25.43
CA LYS A 117 -6.62 -3.29 -26.46
C LYS A 117 -5.11 -3.49 -26.55
N THR A 118 -4.55 -3.27 -27.75
CA THR A 118 -3.11 -3.18 -27.92
C THR A 118 -2.71 -1.71 -27.89
N ILE A 119 -1.79 -1.34 -27.00
CA ILE A 119 -1.22 0.00 -26.84
C ILE A 119 0.30 -0.16 -26.85
N ALA A 120 1.01 0.56 -27.68
CA ALA A 120 2.46 0.46 -27.85
C ALA A 120 2.98 -1.00 -27.96
N GLY A 121 2.22 -1.87 -28.64
CA GLY A 121 2.54 -3.30 -28.77
C GLY A 121 2.17 -4.18 -27.59
N VAL A 122 1.76 -3.61 -26.46
CA VAL A 122 1.40 -4.32 -25.22
C VAL A 122 -0.10 -4.59 -25.19
N SER A 123 -0.50 -5.80 -24.77
CA SER A 123 -1.90 -6.16 -24.52
C SER A 123 -2.37 -5.58 -23.19
N VAL A 124 -3.31 -4.65 -23.21
CA VAL A 124 -3.85 -3.95 -22.05
C VAL A 124 -5.32 -4.29 -21.86
N SER A 125 -5.72 -4.73 -20.69
CA SER A 125 -7.11 -4.90 -20.27
C SER A 125 -7.61 -3.59 -19.67
N ILE A 126 -8.73 -3.06 -20.15
CA ILE A 126 -9.30 -1.77 -19.71
C ILE A 126 -10.75 -1.98 -19.31
N ALA A 127 -11.18 -1.37 -18.21
CA ALA A 127 -12.57 -1.40 -17.78
C ALA A 127 -13.05 -0.01 -17.36
N LYS A 128 -14.32 0.28 -17.61
CA LYS A 128 -15.03 1.37 -16.95
C LYS A 128 -15.51 0.85 -15.59
N THR A 129 -15.23 1.59 -14.55
CA THR A 129 -15.68 1.30 -13.18
C THR A 129 -16.74 2.33 -12.77
N SER A 130 -17.73 1.92 -11.98
CA SER A 130 -18.73 2.85 -11.45
C SER A 130 -18.18 3.55 -10.22
N GLY A 131 -18.02 4.86 -10.29
CA GLY A 131 -17.74 5.71 -9.13
C GLY A 131 -18.99 5.88 -8.25
N LYS A 132 -18.80 6.29 -6.99
CA LYS A 132 -19.93 6.55 -6.07
C LYS A 132 -20.79 7.74 -6.48
N ASP A 133 -20.24 8.68 -7.26
CA ASP A 133 -20.84 9.98 -7.53
C ASP A 133 -21.05 10.25 -9.04
N GLU A 134 -21.42 9.24 -9.82
CA GLU A 134 -21.61 9.33 -11.29
C GLU A 134 -20.35 9.77 -12.07
N SER A 135 -19.25 10.05 -11.38
CA SER A 135 -18.00 10.41 -12.02
C SER A 135 -17.41 9.23 -12.80
N GLU A 136 -16.90 9.52 -13.99
CA GLU A 136 -16.28 8.47 -14.79
C GLU A 136 -14.96 8.02 -14.14
N SER A 137 -14.83 6.70 -13.99
CA SER A 137 -13.64 6.06 -13.47
C SER A 137 -13.26 4.87 -14.36
N TYR A 138 -11.97 4.69 -14.54
CA TYR A 138 -11.43 3.64 -15.40
C TYR A 138 -10.30 2.91 -14.70
N ALA A 139 -10.18 1.63 -15.01
CA ALA A 139 -9.06 0.80 -14.59
C ALA A 139 -8.40 0.15 -15.82
N ALA A 140 -7.12 -0.09 -15.72
CA ALA A 140 -6.37 -0.89 -16.67
C ALA A 140 -5.37 -1.78 -15.93
N HIS A 141 -5.08 -2.94 -16.51
CA HIS A 141 -3.96 -3.77 -16.09
C HIS A 141 -3.28 -4.38 -17.33
N TRP A 142 -1.97 -4.58 -17.21
CA TRP A 142 -1.16 -5.17 -18.27
C TRP A 142 0.09 -5.80 -17.69
N ARG A 143 0.76 -6.57 -18.53
CA ARG A 143 2.01 -7.23 -18.19
C ARG A 143 3.06 -6.89 -19.24
N VAL A 144 4.28 -6.65 -18.80
CA VAL A 144 5.47 -6.61 -19.66
C VAL A 144 6.51 -7.51 -18.99
N ASP A 145 6.97 -8.51 -19.69
CA ASP A 145 7.87 -9.55 -19.18
C ASP A 145 7.43 -10.11 -17.83
N ASP A 146 8.21 -9.97 -16.79
CA ASP A 146 7.93 -10.47 -15.44
C ASP A 146 7.29 -9.42 -14.54
N HIS A 147 6.85 -8.27 -15.11
CA HIS A 147 6.24 -7.21 -14.34
C HIS A 147 4.77 -7.03 -14.64
N LEU A 148 4.02 -6.84 -13.57
CA LEU A 148 2.59 -6.53 -13.57
C LEU A 148 2.39 -5.05 -13.31
N PHE A 149 1.53 -4.44 -14.08
CA PHE A 149 1.17 -3.04 -13.95
C PHE A 149 -0.33 -2.87 -13.89
N SER A 150 -0.77 -1.88 -13.13
CA SER A 150 -2.15 -1.41 -13.21
C SER A 150 -2.25 0.09 -13.02
N ALA A 151 -3.29 0.66 -13.59
CA ALA A 151 -3.69 2.05 -13.38
C ALA A 151 -5.18 2.10 -13.03
N TYR A 152 -5.54 2.88 -12.01
CA TYR A 152 -6.92 3.19 -11.68
C TYR A 152 -7.08 4.70 -11.60
N ALA A 153 -7.99 5.27 -12.36
CA ALA A 153 -8.19 6.71 -12.40
C ALA A 153 -9.65 7.08 -12.13
N GLN A 154 -9.84 8.14 -11.36
CA GLN A 154 -11.15 8.69 -10.99
C GLN A 154 -11.29 10.11 -11.54
N ASN A 155 -12.52 10.52 -11.85
CA ASN A 155 -12.86 11.83 -12.39
C ASN A 155 -12.09 12.12 -13.69
N ILE A 156 -12.06 11.17 -14.60
CA ILE A 156 -11.33 11.24 -15.86
C ILE A 156 -12.22 10.78 -17.01
N THR A 157 -12.12 11.43 -18.16
CA THR A 157 -12.80 10.94 -19.36
C THR A 157 -12.09 9.71 -19.93
N ARG A 158 -12.83 8.88 -20.68
CA ARG A 158 -12.23 7.73 -21.37
C ARG A 158 -11.09 8.15 -22.30
N ALA A 159 -11.25 9.28 -22.98
CA ALA A 159 -10.24 9.79 -23.92
C ALA A 159 -8.95 10.18 -23.20
N ASP A 160 -9.06 10.88 -22.06
CA ASP A 160 -7.91 11.30 -21.25
C ASP A 160 -7.23 10.08 -20.60
N PHE A 161 -8.02 9.10 -20.12
CA PHE A 161 -7.46 7.88 -19.57
C PHE A 161 -6.67 7.08 -20.62
N LEU A 162 -7.21 6.93 -21.82
CA LEU A 162 -6.49 6.28 -22.93
C LEU A 162 -5.22 7.03 -23.31
N ARG A 163 -5.26 8.38 -23.31
CA ARG A 163 -4.08 9.21 -23.58
C ARG A 163 -3.00 9.02 -22.50
N LEU A 164 -3.41 8.98 -21.22
CA LEU A 164 -2.52 8.69 -20.09
C LEU A 164 -1.84 7.33 -20.23
N LEU A 165 -2.61 6.30 -20.55
CA LEU A 165 -2.06 4.96 -20.80
C LEU A 165 -1.06 4.96 -21.95
N THR A 166 -1.43 5.57 -23.11
CA THR A 166 -0.61 5.54 -24.32
C THR A 166 0.68 6.34 -24.17
N ASN A 167 0.60 7.56 -23.63
CA ASN A 167 1.72 8.50 -23.67
C ASN A 167 2.60 8.47 -22.42
N SER A 168 2.17 7.82 -21.34
CA SER A 168 2.89 7.92 -20.07
C SER A 168 3.09 6.60 -19.34
N LEU A 169 2.16 5.66 -19.40
CA LEU A 169 2.24 4.46 -18.59
C LEU A 169 2.65 3.21 -19.37
N VAL A 170 1.89 2.86 -20.41
CA VAL A 170 2.14 1.64 -21.17
C VAL A 170 3.41 1.77 -22.01
N ASP A 171 3.60 2.92 -22.67
CA ASP A 171 4.81 3.18 -23.43
C ASP A 171 6.05 3.16 -22.51
N ALA A 172 6.01 3.82 -21.36
CA ALA A 172 7.09 3.78 -20.39
C ALA A 172 7.38 2.36 -19.90
N SER A 173 6.34 1.55 -19.63
CA SER A 173 6.53 0.16 -19.19
C SER A 173 7.13 -0.74 -20.27
N ALA A 174 6.80 -0.49 -21.54
CA ALA A 174 7.36 -1.25 -22.67
C ALA A 174 8.88 -1.03 -22.86
N HIS A 175 9.40 0.11 -22.37
CA HIS A 175 10.82 0.47 -22.45
C HIS A 175 11.56 0.31 -21.10
N TYR A 176 10.89 -0.20 -20.10
CA TYR A 176 11.33 -0.20 -18.69
C TYR A 176 12.67 -0.93 -18.46
N TYR A 177 13.05 -1.86 -19.33
CA TYR A 177 14.24 -2.72 -19.20
C TYR A 177 15.22 -2.64 -20.36
N ILE A 178 15.08 -1.67 -21.24
CA ILE A 178 15.98 -1.56 -22.40
C ILE A 178 17.30 -0.85 -22.03
N ASP A 179 17.35 -0.20 -20.87
CA ASP A 179 18.47 0.65 -20.44
C ASP A 179 19.32 0.07 -19.29
N ASP A 180 19.31 -1.26 -19.06
CA ASP A 180 20.23 -1.94 -18.13
C ASP A 180 21.46 -2.55 -18.84
#